data_e938d34c91c7bddb01255a71c65df9c7
#
_entry.id   e938d34c91c7bddb01255a71c65df9c7
#
_cell.length_a   1.000
_cell.length_b   1.000
_cell.length_c   1.000
_cell.angle_alpha   90.00
_cell.angle_beta   90.00
_cell.angle_gamma   90.00
#
_symmetry.space_group_name_H-M   'P 1'
#
loop_
_entity.id
_entity.type
_entity.pdbx_description
1 polymer ?
#
loop_
_entity_poly.entity_id
_entity_poly.type
_entity_poly.pdbx_seq_one_letter_code
_entity_poly.pdbx_strand_id
1 'polypeptide(L)'
;YEIMPSLVGSEMCIRDRSDGKGTIFTTSQCLLAPHRNQPFTKDDIDRQLKNFFHARQVEWLDHGNLIGDDTDGHIDTIVRVAPHDTLLYVGCDDPEDEQYEDFQALEKQLQKLFTFEGYPYRLLKLPMPDAIYDEGDRLTTDKNSQGDRLPATYANFLILNGAVIYPTYNQPEKDEEAKRQIQLAFPDREIIGVDSLTIIRQHGSIHCLTMQLPKGAVRINDK
;
A
#
# COMPACT_ATOMS: atom_id res chain seq x y z
N TYR A 1 -17.69 23.47 7.43
CA TYR A 1 -16.53 22.57 7.38
C TYR A 1 -16.25 22.28 5.91
N GLU A 2 -15.40 23.05 5.30
CA GLU A 2 -14.82 22.67 4.02
C GLU A 2 -13.73 21.66 4.30
N ILE A 3 -14.14 20.39 4.41
CA ILE A 3 -13.22 19.27 4.26
C ILE A 3 -12.81 19.33 2.80
N MET A 4 -11.54 19.64 2.54
CA MET A 4 -11.04 19.66 1.17
C MET A 4 -11.41 18.33 0.51
N PRO A 5 -12.17 18.34 -0.59
CA PRO A 5 -12.64 17.10 -1.23
C PRO A 5 -11.53 16.14 -1.62
N SER A 6 -10.33 16.67 -1.87
CA SER A 6 -9.10 15.91 -2.14
C SER A 6 -8.60 15.08 -0.96
N LEU A 7 -8.89 15.48 0.28
CA LEU A 7 -8.44 14.75 1.48
C LEU A 7 -9.37 13.58 1.86
N VAL A 8 -10.62 13.58 1.40
CA VAL A 8 -11.62 12.58 1.78
C VAL A 8 -11.74 11.44 0.74
N GLY A 9 -11.25 11.64 -0.46
CA GLY A 9 -11.42 10.69 -1.55
C GLY A 9 -10.22 9.74 -1.73
N SER A 10 -9.28 10.12 -2.57
CA SER A 10 -8.20 9.24 -3.01
C SER A 10 -7.00 9.23 -2.06
N GLU A 11 -6.56 10.38 -1.56
CA GLU A 11 -5.34 10.45 -0.77
C GLU A 11 -5.43 9.71 0.57
N MET A 12 -6.56 9.75 1.27
CA MET A 12 -6.76 8.97 2.50
C MET A 12 -6.70 7.46 2.29
N CYS A 13 -7.11 6.98 1.11
CA CYS A 13 -7.12 5.54 0.84
C CYS A 13 -5.78 5.02 0.35
N ILE A 14 -4.93 5.86 -0.21
CA ILE A 14 -3.63 5.47 -0.79
C ILE A 14 -2.45 5.92 0.07
N ARG A 15 -2.48 7.16 0.58
CA ARG A 15 -1.42 7.77 1.38
C ARG A 15 -1.42 7.31 2.84
N ASP A 16 -2.60 7.17 3.44
CA ASP A 16 -2.78 6.82 4.86
C ASP A 16 -3.72 5.62 5.00
N ARG A 17 -3.56 4.84 6.06
CA ARG A 17 -4.41 3.68 6.38
C ARG A 17 -4.91 3.76 7.81
N SER A 18 -6.17 3.39 8.02
CA SER A 18 -6.73 3.28 9.35
C SER A 18 -7.12 1.82 9.65
N ASP A 19 -6.90 1.39 10.89
CA ASP A 19 -7.40 0.10 11.40
C ASP A 19 -8.87 0.15 11.83
N GLY A 20 -9.49 1.35 11.80
CA GLY A 20 -10.83 1.58 12.28
C GLY A 20 -10.98 1.54 13.81
N LYS A 21 -9.88 1.35 14.55
CA LYS A 21 -9.83 1.26 16.02
C LYS A 21 -9.07 2.41 16.65
N GLY A 22 -8.63 3.37 15.86
CA GLY A 22 -7.96 4.58 16.31
C GLY A 22 -6.49 4.69 15.95
N THR A 23 -5.95 3.76 15.16
CA THR A 23 -4.59 3.87 14.60
C THR A 23 -4.65 4.31 13.15
N ILE A 24 -3.79 5.26 12.79
CA ILE A 24 -3.49 5.62 11.41
C ILE A 24 -2.05 5.20 11.11
N PHE A 25 -1.84 4.62 9.95
CA PHE A 25 -0.54 4.27 9.39
C PHE A 25 -0.23 5.17 8.23
N THR A 26 0.99 5.68 8.17
CA THR A 26 1.48 6.50 7.06
C THR A 26 2.98 6.32 6.90
N THR A 27 3.57 6.86 5.84
CA THR A 27 5.01 6.83 5.64
C THR A 27 5.63 8.19 5.93
N SER A 28 6.80 8.20 6.52
CA SER A 28 7.58 9.42 6.72
C SER A 28 7.99 10.04 5.39
N GLN A 29 8.40 9.21 4.43
CA GLN A 29 8.79 9.66 3.10
C GLN A 29 7.68 10.47 2.43
N CYS A 30 6.43 10.00 2.48
CA CYS A 30 5.30 10.69 1.86
C CYS A 30 4.95 12.00 2.56
N LEU A 31 4.67 11.96 3.86
CA LEU A 31 4.14 13.14 4.55
C LEU A 31 5.18 14.22 4.83
N LEU A 32 6.47 13.85 4.89
CA LEU A 32 7.57 14.77 5.06
C LEU A 32 8.28 15.14 3.74
N ALA A 33 7.74 14.66 2.59
CA ALA A 33 8.28 15.00 1.28
C ALA A 33 8.38 16.52 1.08
N PRO A 34 9.46 17.01 0.42
CA PRO A 34 9.59 18.43 0.10
C PRO A 34 8.35 18.94 -0.66
N HIS A 35 7.90 20.15 -0.30
CA HIS A 35 6.77 20.85 -0.93
C HIS A 35 5.38 20.19 -0.72
N ARG A 36 5.25 19.16 0.13
CA ARG A 36 3.95 18.53 0.41
C ARG A 36 3.23 19.22 1.58
N ASN A 37 3.84 19.29 2.75
CA ASN A 37 3.19 19.77 3.98
C ASN A 37 3.95 20.90 4.69
N GLN A 38 5.00 21.47 4.11
CA GLN A 38 5.72 22.56 4.75
C GLN A 38 4.82 23.79 4.97
N PRO A 39 5.00 24.51 6.09
CA PRO A 39 6.12 24.39 7.03
C PRO A 39 5.88 23.43 8.20
N PHE A 40 4.91 22.51 8.12
CA PHE A 40 4.56 21.63 9.24
C PHE A 40 5.66 20.62 9.54
N THR A 41 5.92 20.44 10.85
CA THR A 41 6.80 19.40 11.38
C THR A 41 6.04 18.05 11.44
N LYS A 42 6.78 16.94 11.67
CA LYS A 42 6.20 15.62 11.94
C LYS A 42 5.17 15.67 13.08
N ASP A 43 5.49 16.38 14.17
CA ASP A 43 4.59 16.53 15.32
C ASP A 43 3.33 17.33 14.99
N ASP A 44 3.43 18.33 14.12
CA ASP A 44 2.27 19.09 13.66
C ASP A 44 1.34 18.22 12.81
N ILE A 45 1.92 17.44 11.90
CA ILE A 45 1.16 16.52 11.04
C ILE A 45 0.52 15.42 11.88
N ASP A 46 1.24 14.81 12.82
CA ASP A 46 0.72 13.80 13.75
C ASP A 46 -0.50 14.33 14.50
N ARG A 47 -0.40 15.52 15.07
CA ARG A 47 -1.49 16.18 15.77
C ARG A 47 -2.69 16.45 14.86
N GLN A 48 -2.45 16.89 13.61
CA GLN A 48 -3.52 17.12 12.65
C GLN A 48 -4.22 15.84 12.26
N LEU A 49 -3.49 14.75 11.96
CA LEU A 49 -4.07 13.45 11.65
C LEU A 49 -4.94 12.93 12.80
N LYS A 50 -4.45 13.02 14.05
CA LYS A 50 -5.23 12.65 15.24
C LYS A 50 -6.51 13.46 15.36
N ASN A 51 -6.45 14.77 15.13
CA ASN A 51 -7.60 15.65 15.23
C ASN A 51 -8.63 15.42 14.12
N PHE A 52 -8.19 15.31 12.87
CA PHE A 52 -9.11 15.17 11.72
C PHE A 52 -9.79 13.80 11.66
N PHE A 53 -9.06 12.75 11.99
CA PHE A 53 -9.58 11.38 11.94
C PHE A 53 -10.03 10.83 13.28
N HIS A 54 -9.98 11.63 14.32
CA HIS A 54 -10.24 11.20 15.71
C HIS A 54 -9.37 9.98 16.08
N ALA A 55 -8.17 9.93 15.53
CA ALA A 55 -7.22 8.86 15.81
C ALA A 55 -6.55 9.07 17.17
N ARG A 56 -6.18 7.95 17.79
CA ARG A 56 -5.50 7.94 19.09
C ARG A 56 -3.99 7.84 18.93
N GLN A 57 -3.54 7.18 17.85
CA GLN A 57 -2.12 7.06 17.50
C GLN A 57 -1.90 7.14 15.99
N VAL A 58 -0.70 7.52 15.61
CA VAL A 58 -0.23 7.49 14.21
C VAL A 58 1.07 6.70 14.19
N GLU A 59 1.10 5.65 13.38
CA GLU A 59 2.28 4.84 13.14
C GLU A 59 2.96 5.31 11.86
N TRP A 60 4.20 5.77 12.01
CA TRP A 60 5.01 6.30 10.92
C TRP A 60 5.99 5.24 10.45
N LEU A 61 5.85 4.82 9.21
CA LEU A 61 6.77 3.87 8.58
C LEU A 61 7.91 4.66 7.90
N ASP A 62 9.13 4.30 8.25
CA ASP A 62 10.34 4.99 7.79
C ASP A 62 11.06 4.23 6.68
N HIS A 63 10.58 3.02 6.34
CA HIS A 63 11.18 2.08 5.42
C HIS A 63 10.16 1.54 4.41
N GLY A 64 10.66 0.88 3.36
CA GLY A 64 9.84 0.28 2.31
C GLY A 64 9.70 1.19 1.09
N ASN A 65 10.80 1.83 0.67
CA ASN A 65 10.81 2.64 -0.54
C ASN A 65 10.73 1.78 -1.79
N LEU A 66 9.56 1.73 -2.42
CA LEU A 66 9.34 0.96 -3.64
C LEU A 66 9.91 1.72 -4.86
N ILE A 67 10.91 1.12 -5.50
CA ILE A 67 11.53 1.71 -6.70
C ILE A 67 10.51 1.80 -7.83
N GLY A 68 10.49 2.94 -8.51
CA GLY A 68 9.55 3.25 -9.58
C GLY A 68 8.24 3.91 -9.10
N ASP A 69 7.96 3.93 -7.78
CA ASP A 69 6.84 4.71 -7.26
C ASP A 69 7.12 6.21 -7.38
N ASP A 70 6.20 6.96 -7.97
CA ASP A 70 6.30 8.40 -8.18
C ASP A 70 5.47 9.26 -7.20
N THR A 71 4.96 8.61 -6.15
CA THR A 71 4.06 9.23 -5.16
C THR A 71 4.76 9.70 -3.89
N ASP A 72 6.08 9.65 -3.81
CA ASP A 72 6.89 9.83 -2.61
C ASP A 72 6.59 8.78 -1.52
N GLY A 73 6.30 7.54 -1.91
CA GLY A 73 6.15 6.42 -0.99
C GLY A 73 4.80 6.32 -0.30
N HIS A 74 3.70 6.30 -1.05
CA HIS A 74 2.39 6.01 -0.49
C HIS A 74 2.34 4.62 0.16
N ILE A 75 1.72 4.53 1.33
CA ILE A 75 1.69 3.30 2.14
C ILE A 75 0.98 2.12 1.44
N ASP A 76 0.05 2.38 0.55
CA ASP A 76 -0.74 1.36 -0.13
C ASP A 76 0.06 0.52 -1.14
N THR A 77 1.29 0.94 -1.44
CA THR A 77 2.24 0.18 -2.25
C THR A 77 3.06 -0.82 -1.42
N ILE A 78 3.12 -0.67 -0.10
CA ILE A 78 4.00 -1.47 0.77
C ILE A 78 3.27 -2.18 1.91
N VAL A 79 2.26 -1.54 2.55
CA VAL A 79 1.53 -2.09 3.70
C VAL A 79 0.03 -1.87 3.57
N ARG A 80 -0.75 -2.89 3.91
CA ARG A 80 -2.22 -2.84 3.92
C ARG A 80 -2.78 -3.32 5.25
N VAL A 81 -3.76 -2.60 5.74
CA VAL A 81 -4.52 -2.99 6.93
C VAL A 81 -5.65 -3.93 6.53
N ALA A 82 -5.82 -5.00 7.28
CA ALA A 82 -6.88 -5.99 7.11
C ALA A 82 -7.60 -6.27 8.44
N PRO A 83 -8.74 -6.99 8.42
CA PRO A 83 -9.45 -7.35 9.65
C PRO A 83 -8.59 -8.09 10.67
N HIS A 84 -9.04 -8.09 11.93
CA HIS A 84 -8.42 -8.82 13.05
C HIS A 84 -6.97 -8.42 13.31
N ASP A 85 -6.71 -7.10 13.35
CA ASP A 85 -5.39 -6.51 13.65
C ASP A 85 -4.27 -7.09 12.76
N THR A 86 -4.60 -7.26 11.49
CA THR A 86 -3.69 -7.86 10.51
C THR A 86 -3.10 -6.78 9.60
N LEU A 87 -1.79 -6.83 9.40
CA LEU A 87 -1.07 -6.06 8.40
C LEU A 87 -0.53 -7.01 7.33
N LEU A 88 -0.89 -6.77 6.06
CA LEU A 88 -0.19 -7.38 4.92
C LEU A 88 0.90 -6.41 4.49
N TYR A 89 2.09 -6.92 4.25
CA TYR A 89 3.23 -6.10 3.83
C TYR A 89 4.05 -6.81 2.77
N VAL A 90 4.69 -6.05 1.90
CA VAL A 90 5.61 -6.61 0.91
C VAL A 90 6.94 -6.92 1.60
N GLY A 91 7.45 -8.13 1.41
CA GLY A 91 8.75 -8.53 1.91
C GLY A 91 9.68 -8.95 0.77
N CYS A 92 10.91 -8.45 0.79
CA CYS A 92 11.95 -8.81 -0.17
C CYS A 92 12.85 -9.88 0.46
N ASP A 93 12.93 -11.06 -0.16
CA ASP A 93 13.75 -12.19 0.30
C ASP A 93 14.98 -12.43 -0.59
N ASP A 94 15.13 -11.70 -1.71
CA ASP A 94 16.30 -11.80 -2.58
C ASP A 94 17.40 -10.80 -2.13
N PRO A 95 18.52 -11.26 -1.56
CA PRO A 95 19.60 -10.38 -1.11
C PRO A 95 20.28 -9.61 -2.24
N GLU A 96 20.10 -10.04 -3.49
CA GLU A 96 20.65 -9.35 -4.67
C GLU A 96 19.72 -8.25 -5.19
N ASP A 97 18.49 -8.14 -4.67
CA ASP A 97 17.58 -7.03 -5.01
C ASP A 97 18.02 -5.74 -4.29
N GLU A 98 18.12 -4.65 -5.02
CA GLU A 98 18.52 -3.34 -4.50
C GLU A 98 17.58 -2.78 -3.40
N GLN A 99 16.36 -3.31 -3.28
CA GLN A 99 15.39 -2.95 -2.24
C GLN A 99 15.50 -3.85 -0.99
N TYR A 100 16.34 -4.88 -1.01
CA TYR A 100 16.38 -5.90 0.05
C TYR A 100 16.57 -5.30 1.43
N GLU A 101 17.59 -4.49 1.64
CA GLU A 101 17.92 -3.95 2.96
C GLU A 101 16.79 -3.07 3.54
N ASP A 102 16.16 -2.26 2.69
CA ASP A 102 15.10 -1.35 3.14
C ASP A 102 13.81 -2.10 3.48
N PHE A 103 13.45 -3.13 2.69
CA PHE A 103 12.28 -3.96 3.00
C PHE A 103 12.52 -4.91 4.19
N GLN A 104 13.75 -5.33 4.45
CA GLN A 104 14.11 -6.02 5.69
C GLN A 104 14.00 -5.07 6.91
N ALA A 105 14.33 -3.80 6.74
CA ALA A 105 14.14 -2.81 7.78
C ALA A 105 12.66 -2.52 8.04
N LEU A 106 11.82 -2.44 6.99
CA LEU A 106 10.36 -2.34 7.10
C LEU A 106 9.79 -3.51 7.92
N GLU A 107 10.16 -4.75 7.60
CA GLU A 107 9.68 -5.93 8.33
C GLU A 107 10.05 -5.85 9.83
N LYS A 108 11.29 -5.47 10.14
CA LYS A 108 11.72 -5.27 11.55
C LYS A 108 10.97 -4.14 12.25
N GLN A 109 10.59 -3.10 11.51
CA GLN A 109 9.77 -2.02 12.06
C GLN A 109 8.36 -2.50 12.35
N LEU A 110 7.71 -3.20 11.43
CA LEU A 110 6.35 -3.73 11.59
C LEU A 110 6.24 -4.70 12.77
N GLN A 111 7.26 -5.54 13.00
CA GLN A 111 7.31 -6.46 14.15
C GLN A 111 7.30 -5.77 15.52
N LYS A 112 7.58 -4.48 15.58
CA LYS A 112 7.59 -3.66 16.81
C LYS A 112 6.30 -2.87 17.01
N LEU A 113 5.37 -2.93 16.07
CA LEU A 113 4.11 -2.20 16.16
C LEU A 113 3.10 -2.95 17.04
N PHE A 114 2.34 -2.16 17.79
CA PHE A 114 1.26 -2.65 18.63
C PHE A 114 -0.01 -1.89 18.35
N THR A 115 -1.15 -2.57 18.47
CA THR A 115 -2.46 -1.91 18.46
C THR A 115 -2.54 -0.90 19.61
N PHE A 116 -3.50 0.01 19.54
CA PHE A 116 -3.70 0.95 20.64
C PHE A 116 -4.00 0.24 21.97
N GLU A 117 -4.58 -0.95 21.94
CA GLU A 117 -4.83 -1.80 23.09
C GLU A 117 -3.58 -2.54 23.61
N GLY A 118 -2.44 -2.43 22.92
CA GLY A 118 -1.16 -3.03 23.33
C GLY A 118 -0.95 -4.48 22.84
N TYR A 119 -1.73 -4.95 21.87
CA TYR A 119 -1.51 -6.26 21.24
C TYR A 119 -0.64 -6.14 20.00
N PRO A 120 0.24 -7.12 19.70
CA PRO A 120 1.00 -7.11 18.46
C PRO A 120 0.08 -7.31 17.25
N TYR A 121 0.40 -6.67 16.12
CA TYR A 121 -0.28 -6.94 14.86
C TYR A 121 0.07 -8.33 14.33
N ARG A 122 -0.91 -9.01 13.73
CA ARG A 122 -0.67 -10.19 12.91
C ARG A 122 -0.05 -9.74 11.57
N LEU A 123 1.13 -10.24 11.26
CA LEU A 123 1.85 -9.89 10.03
C LEU A 123 1.70 -10.99 8.99
N LEU A 124 1.30 -10.63 7.77
CA LEU A 124 1.23 -11.52 6.61
C LEU A 124 2.11 -10.94 5.50
N LYS A 125 3.16 -11.68 5.15
CA LYS A 125 4.13 -11.27 4.15
C LYS A 125 3.61 -11.59 2.74
N LEU A 126 3.51 -10.56 1.88
CA LEU A 126 3.33 -10.69 0.45
C LEU A 126 4.72 -10.82 -0.21
N PRO A 127 4.89 -11.65 -1.23
CA PRO A 127 6.16 -11.73 -1.92
C PRO A 127 6.48 -10.42 -2.66
N MET A 128 7.75 -10.11 -2.84
CA MET A 128 8.20 -9.09 -3.77
C MET A 128 8.13 -9.67 -5.19
N PRO A 129 7.44 -9.01 -6.16
CA PRO A 129 7.56 -9.41 -7.56
C PRO A 129 9.01 -9.33 -8.04
N ASP A 130 9.41 -10.19 -8.97
CA ASP A 130 10.68 -10.00 -9.70
C ASP A 130 10.63 -8.63 -10.39
N ALA A 131 11.78 -7.95 -10.41
CA ALA A 131 11.88 -6.63 -11.00
C ALA A 131 11.40 -6.63 -12.47
N ILE A 132 10.58 -5.64 -12.80
CA ILE A 132 10.04 -5.43 -14.14
C ILE A 132 10.56 -4.10 -14.63
N TYR A 133 11.15 -4.10 -15.83
CA TYR A 133 11.75 -2.93 -16.45
C TYR A 133 10.99 -2.52 -17.70
N ASP A 134 10.82 -1.21 -17.92
CA ASP A 134 10.23 -0.65 -19.13
C ASP A 134 11.33 -0.18 -20.11
N GLU A 135 11.46 -0.86 -21.22
CA GLU A 135 12.38 -0.48 -22.31
C GLU A 135 11.68 0.38 -23.39
N GLY A 136 10.47 0.84 -23.10
CA GLY A 136 9.67 1.68 -23.99
C GLY A 136 8.76 0.87 -24.90
N ASP A 137 9.28 -0.02 -25.71
CA ASP A 137 8.51 -0.86 -26.62
C ASP A 137 8.06 -2.18 -25.97
N ARG A 138 8.75 -2.65 -24.92
CA ARG A 138 8.45 -3.89 -24.21
C ARG A 138 8.74 -3.78 -22.70
N LEU A 139 8.15 -4.70 -21.95
CA LEU A 139 8.52 -4.98 -20.56
C LEU A 139 9.43 -6.21 -20.49
N THR A 140 10.37 -6.19 -19.57
CA THR A 140 11.30 -7.30 -19.35
C THR A 140 11.62 -7.49 -17.88
N THR A 141 11.98 -8.71 -17.49
CA THR A 141 12.53 -9.05 -16.17
C THR A 141 14.04 -9.26 -16.21
N ASP A 142 14.70 -8.91 -17.33
CA ASP A 142 16.15 -9.01 -17.45
C ASP A 142 16.83 -7.99 -16.51
N LYS A 143 17.59 -8.49 -15.53
CA LYS A 143 18.34 -7.66 -14.57
C LYS A 143 19.41 -6.76 -15.23
N ASN A 144 19.78 -7.04 -16.47
CA ASN A 144 20.73 -6.21 -17.24
C ASN A 144 20.02 -5.15 -18.10
N SER A 145 18.71 -5.04 -18.01
CA SER A 145 17.94 -4.01 -18.71
C SER A 145 18.44 -2.61 -18.35
N GLN A 146 18.45 -1.73 -19.33
CA GLN A 146 18.72 -0.30 -19.14
C GLN A 146 17.41 0.50 -19.03
N GLY A 147 16.26 -0.18 -19.01
CA GLY A 147 14.97 0.43 -18.81
C GLY A 147 14.72 0.83 -17.36
N ASP A 148 13.72 1.67 -17.14
CA ASP A 148 13.31 2.09 -15.80
C ASP A 148 12.61 0.94 -15.07
N ARG A 149 12.98 0.68 -13.81
CA ARG A 149 12.29 -0.29 -12.96
C ARG A 149 10.91 0.23 -12.58
N LEU A 150 9.89 -0.59 -12.79
CA LEU A 150 8.49 -0.25 -12.50
C LEU A 150 8.09 -0.70 -11.09
N PRO A 151 7.11 0.00 -10.45
CA PRO A 151 6.69 -0.25 -9.07
C PRO A 151 5.74 -1.45 -8.96
N ALA A 152 6.20 -2.65 -9.29
CA ALA A 152 5.42 -3.87 -9.15
C ALA A 152 5.27 -4.23 -7.67
N THR A 153 4.02 -4.37 -7.19
CA THR A 153 3.73 -4.70 -5.80
C THR A 153 2.38 -5.39 -5.64
N TYR A 154 2.31 -6.47 -4.87
CA TYR A 154 1.04 -7.13 -4.54
C TYR A 154 0.26 -6.42 -3.43
N ALA A 155 0.84 -5.44 -2.74
CA ALA A 155 0.12 -4.68 -1.72
C ALA A 155 -0.91 -3.70 -2.31
N ASN A 156 -0.77 -3.32 -3.58
CA ASN A 156 -1.66 -2.34 -4.20
C ASN A 156 -3.01 -2.95 -4.65
N PHE A 157 -3.64 -3.74 -3.77
CA PHE A 157 -4.93 -4.38 -4.01
C PHE A 157 -6.11 -3.52 -3.58
N LEU A 158 -7.26 -3.71 -4.23
CA LEU A 158 -8.54 -3.06 -3.94
C LEU A 158 -9.41 -3.98 -3.09
N ILE A 159 -9.96 -3.45 -1.99
CA ILE A 159 -10.89 -4.16 -1.11
C ILE A 159 -12.32 -3.74 -1.46
N LEU A 160 -13.16 -4.72 -1.87
CA LEU A 160 -14.58 -4.54 -2.15
C LEU A 160 -15.45 -5.29 -1.13
N ASN A 161 -16.77 -5.09 -1.18
CA ASN A 161 -17.70 -5.71 -0.22
C ASN A 161 -17.66 -7.25 -0.22
N GLY A 162 -17.49 -7.89 -1.37
CA GLY A 162 -17.48 -9.35 -1.52
C GLY A 162 -16.19 -9.91 -2.11
N ALA A 163 -15.23 -9.05 -2.45
CA ALA A 163 -14.01 -9.47 -3.14
C ALA A 163 -12.80 -8.63 -2.75
N VAL A 164 -11.60 -9.13 -3.04
CA VAL A 164 -10.37 -8.36 -3.10
C VAL A 164 -9.79 -8.53 -4.50
N ILE A 165 -9.55 -7.43 -5.20
CA ILE A 165 -8.91 -7.44 -6.51
C ILE A 165 -7.44 -7.11 -6.30
N TYR A 166 -6.53 -8.01 -6.70
CA TYR A 166 -5.11 -7.82 -6.53
C TYR A 166 -4.37 -7.83 -7.87
N PRO A 167 -3.26 -7.09 -8.00
CA PRO A 167 -2.47 -7.08 -9.22
C PRO A 167 -1.73 -8.40 -9.40
N THR A 168 -1.63 -8.87 -10.65
CA THR A 168 -0.76 -9.97 -11.07
C THR A 168 0.24 -9.47 -12.11
N TYR A 169 1.40 -10.13 -12.19
CA TYR A 169 2.53 -9.65 -12.96
C TYR A 169 3.11 -10.72 -13.90
N ASN A 170 2.28 -11.72 -14.27
CA ASN A 170 2.70 -12.87 -15.07
C ASN A 170 3.88 -13.64 -14.44
N GLN A 171 3.86 -13.74 -13.10
CA GLN A 171 4.81 -14.47 -12.26
C GLN A 171 4.04 -15.52 -11.44
N PRO A 172 3.67 -16.69 -12.04
CA PRO A 172 2.64 -17.58 -11.51
C PRO A 172 2.85 -18.03 -10.06
N GLU A 173 4.10 -18.29 -9.65
CA GLU A 173 4.41 -18.74 -8.28
C GLU A 173 4.19 -17.60 -7.28
N LYS A 174 4.63 -16.39 -7.60
CA LYS A 174 4.46 -15.21 -6.75
C LYS A 174 3.02 -14.68 -6.77
N ASP A 175 2.37 -14.70 -7.93
CA ASP A 175 0.96 -14.34 -8.08
C ASP A 175 0.07 -15.23 -7.19
N GLU A 176 0.31 -16.56 -7.18
CA GLU A 176 -0.46 -17.51 -6.35
C GLU A 176 -0.12 -17.37 -4.85
N GLU A 177 1.17 -17.15 -4.49
CA GLU A 177 1.54 -16.91 -3.11
C GLU A 177 0.90 -15.62 -2.56
N ALA A 178 0.90 -14.53 -3.34
CA ALA A 178 0.23 -13.29 -2.98
C ALA A 178 -1.28 -13.52 -2.76
N LYS A 179 -1.93 -14.25 -3.67
CA LYS A 179 -3.34 -14.64 -3.54
C LYS A 179 -3.60 -15.39 -2.24
N ARG A 180 -2.75 -16.36 -1.91
CA ARG A 180 -2.86 -17.17 -0.69
C ARG A 180 -2.74 -16.31 0.57
N GLN A 181 -1.80 -15.38 0.62
CA GLN A 181 -1.64 -14.47 1.76
C GLN A 181 -2.83 -13.52 1.91
N ILE A 182 -3.34 -12.98 0.80
CA ILE A 182 -4.54 -12.14 0.81
C ILE A 182 -5.76 -12.92 1.28
N GLN A 183 -5.93 -14.18 0.82
CA GLN A 183 -7.03 -15.04 1.26
C GLN A 183 -6.99 -15.33 2.77
N LEU A 184 -5.79 -15.46 3.38
CA LEU A 184 -5.65 -15.62 4.83
C LEU A 184 -6.09 -14.37 5.62
N ALA A 185 -5.97 -13.19 5.02
CA ALA A 185 -6.43 -11.93 5.61
C ALA A 185 -7.92 -11.69 5.41
N PHE A 186 -8.47 -12.19 4.31
CA PHE A 186 -9.87 -11.99 3.89
C PHE A 186 -10.55 -13.33 3.56
N PRO A 187 -10.77 -14.21 4.57
CA PRO A 187 -11.26 -15.57 4.33
C PRO A 187 -12.67 -15.61 3.69
N ASP A 188 -13.48 -14.60 3.93
CA ASP A 188 -14.86 -14.51 3.47
C ASP A 188 -15.02 -13.76 2.13
N ARG A 189 -13.91 -13.45 1.44
CA ARG A 189 -13.93 -12.70 0.18
C ARG A 189 -13.35 -13.51 -0.97
N GLU A 190 -13.89 -13.29 -2.15
CA GLU A 190 -13.29 -13.79 -3.39
C GLU A 190 -12.01 -13.01 -3.70
N ILE A 191 -10.90 -13.71 -4.00
CA ILE A 191 -9.62 -13.10 -4.36
C ILE A 191 -9.42 -13.20 -5.87
N ILE A 192 -9.46 -12.05 -6.55
CA ILE A 192 -9.45 -11.94 -8.00
C ILE A 192 -8.16 -11.29 -8.45
N GLY A 193 -7.36 -12.02 -9.24
CA GLY A 193 -6.15 -11.48 -9.86
C GLY A 193 -6.47 -10.73 -11.16
N VAL A 194 -5.82 -9.60 -11.37
CA VAL A 194 -5.91 -8.80 -12.60
C VAL A 194 -4.50 -8.49 -13.11
N ASP A 195 -4.22 -8.85 -14.36
CA ASP A 195 -2.95 -8.51 -15.01
C ASP A 195 -2.72 -7.00 -15.00
N SER A 196 -1.64 -6.60 -14.35
CA SER A 196 -1.31 -5.20 -14.10
C SER A 196 -0.02 -4.73 -14.76
N LEU A 197 0.55 -5.54 -15.65
CA LEU A 197 1.77 -5.19 -16.39
C LEU A 197 1.63 -3.87 -17.16
N THR A 198 0.48 -3.65 -17.80
CA THR A 198 0.22 -2.39 -18.49
C THR A 198 -0.04 -1.24 -17.50
N ILE A 199 -0.68 -1.56 -16.38
CA ILE A 199 -1.07 -0.55 -15.38
C ILE A 199 0.18 0.06 -14.73
N ILE A 200 1.16 -0.74 -14.34
CA ILE A 200 2.35 -0.24 -13.63
C ILE A 200 3.23 0.70 -14.46
N ARG A 201 3.07 0.74 -15.78
CA ARG A 201 3.78 1.70 -16.66
C ARG A 201 3.45 3.17 -16.37
N GLN A 202 2.37 3.44 -15.68
CA GLN A 202 1.99 4.76 -15.19
C GLN A 202 2.49 5.04 -13.75
N HIS A 203 3.42 4.23 -13.23
CA HIS A 203 4.03 4.35 -11.91
C HIS A 203 3.08 4.18 -10.72
N GLY A 204 1.92 3.53 -10.93
CA GLY A 204 0.96 3.10 -9.93
C GLY A 204 0.40 1.72 -10.27
N SER A 205 -0.50 1.16 -9.44
CA SER A 205 -1.13 -0.13 -9.73
C SER A 205 -2.65 -0.04 -9.50
N ILE A 206 -3.34 -1.19 -9.27
CA ILE A 206 -4.80 -1.28 -9.26
C ILE A 206 -5.45 -0.30 -8.28
N HIS A 207 -4.98 -0.27 -7.04
CA HIS A 207 -5.57 0.59 -6.01
C HIS A 207 -5.43 2.07 -6.34
N CYS A 208 -4.30 2.49 -6.91
CA CYS A 208 -4.04 3.86 -7.32
C CYS A 208 -5.01 4.37 -8.41
N LEU A 209 -5.61 3.48 -9.19
CA LEU A 209 -6.62 3.82 -10.22
C LEU A 209 -8.04 3.91 -9.66
N THR A 210 -8.24 3.68 -8.37
CA THR A 210 -9.57 3.53 -7.78
C THR A 210 -9.86 4.61 -6.74
N MET A 211 -11.15 4.86 -6.52
CA MET A 211 -11.64 5.67 -5.42
C MET A 211 -12.64 4.84 -4.62
N GLN A 212 -12.44 4.77 -3.30
CA GLN A 212 -13.27 4.01 -2.42
C GLN A 212 -14.31 4.92 -1.76
N LEU A 213 -15.58 4.60 -1.93
CA LEU A 213 -16.70 5.33 -1.35
C LEU A 213 -17.42 4.45 -0.32
N PRO A 214 -17.75 4.97 0.87
CA PRO A 214 -18.51 4.21 1.85
C PRO A 214 -19.94 3.92 1.35
N LYS A 215 -20.50 2.80 1.82
CA LYS A 215 -21.87 2.41 1.48
C LYS A 215 -22.87 3.52 1.81
N GLY A 216 -23.67 3.93 0.83
CA GLY A 216 -24.67 4.98 0.99
C GLY A 216 -24.19 6.40 0.69
N ALA A 217 -22.89 6.61 0.42
CA ALA A 217 -22.36 7.92 0.00
C ALA A 217 -22.82 8.32 -1.41
N VAL A 218 -23.06 7.34 -2.26
CA VAL A 218 -23.57 7.55 -3.63
C VAL A 218 -24.93 6.89 -3.76
N ARG A 219 -25.93 7.61 -4.28
CA ARG A 219 -27.21 7.02 -4.67
C ARG A 219 -27.02 6.42 -6.07
N ILE A 220 -26.99 5.11 -6.14
CA ILE A 220 -27.11 4.40 -7.41
C ILE A 220 -28.60 4.44 -7.78
N ASN A 221 -28.97 5.23 -8.77
CA ASN A 221 -30.30 5.14 -9.35
C ASN A 221 -30.31 3.87 -10.19
N ASP A 222 -30.91 2.81 -9.67
CA ASP A 222 -31.25 1.62 -10.45
C ASP A 222 -32.21 2.07 -11.56
N LYS A 223 -31.74 2.05 -12.81
CA LYS A 223 -32.57 2.24 -14.00
C LYS A 223 -33.11 0.90 -14.46
#